data_36b16ec9e9c4cceec4f8c38b172db97d
#
_entry.id   36b16ec9e9c4cceec4f8c38b172db97d
#
_cell.length_a   1.000
_cell.length_b   1.000
_cell.length_c   1.000
_cell.angle_alpha   90.00
_cell.angle_beta   90.00
_cell.angle_gamma   90.00
#
_symmetry.space_group_name_H-M   'P 1'
#
loop_
_entity.id
_entity.type
_entity.pdbx_description
1 polymer ?
#
loop_
_entity_poly.entity_id
_entity_poly.type
_entity_poly.pdbx_seq_one_letter_code
_entity_poly.pdbx_strand_id
1 'polypeptide(L)'
;MSFLMKAQSPRATFYYRNLGLPLLLALLTFLVFDLTELDRLFSNLFFDPVAGVFPIGESHLFEKITHKWARIIPNWTGELAIIGALLSFIWPLLERYRGSRLPRRIIGSRLARPLQQLHRYRLDFFFIIVAFALSTGVIHFLKSHTSIYCPVETTLYGGAELHREWFENFTLWREAGAGRCWPGGHASSAFSLFALYFIARRYRWQHSRLLLAGITVLGLVYGTTRVLQGWHYLSHTFWAGIFVWLSTLLVALFFYGRSALQQPIRKMVRSDGKGTATLELPATSSSVSN
;
A
#
# COMPACT_ATOMS: atom_id res chain seq x y z
N MET A 1 -27.89 30.68 -13.15
CA MET A 1 -28.08 29.42 -12.40
C MET A 1 -26.79 29.16 -11.61
N SER A 2 -26.73 29.63 -10.37
CA SER A 2 -25.56 29.43 -9.49
C SER A 2 -25.71 28.06 -8.82
N PHE A 3 -24.95 27.05 -9.27
CA PHE A 3 -24.79 25.78 -8.57
C PHE A 3 -24.02 26.07 -7.28
N LEU A 4 -24.73 26.25 -6.19
CA LEU A 4 -24.18 26.28 -4.83
C LEU A 4 -23.46 24.93 -4.57
N MET A 5 -22.14 24.89 -4.76
CA MET A 5 -21.32 23.80 -4.25
C MET A 5 -21.40 23.82 -2.71
N LYS A 6 -22.36 23.05 -2.19
CA LYS A 6 -22.50 22.81 -0.76
C LYS A 6 -21.17 22.24 -0.26
N ALA A 7 -20.48 22.95 0.60
CA ALA A 7 -19.21 22.48 1.21
C ALA A 7 -19.47 21.10 1.81
N GLN A 8 -18.84 20.06 1.25
CA GLN A 8 -18.99 18.70 1.74
C GLN A 8 -18.48 18.62 3.18
N SER A 9 -19.25 17.91 4.03
CA SER A 9 -18.79 17.70 5.40
C SER A 9 -17.42 17.04 5.42
N PRO A 10 -16.56 17.34 6.38
CA PRO A 10 -15.25 16.71 6.49
C PRO A 10 -15.31 15.17 6.47
N ARG A 11 -16.39 14.58 6.97
CA ARG A 11 -16.66 13.13 6.93
C ARG A 11 -16.87 12.64 5.50
N ALA A 12 -17.71 13.29 4.73
CA ALA A 12 -18.00 12.93 3.34
C ALA A 12 -16.74 12.99 2.49
N THR A 13 -15.93 14.05 2.64
CA THR A 13 -14.65 14.21 1.94
C THR A 13 -13.65 13.07 2.25
N PHE A 14 -13.60 12.61 3.51
CA PHE A 14 -12.73 11.49 3.87
C PHE A 14 -13.13 10.21 3.15
N TYR A 15 -14.40 9.82 3.21
CA TYR A 15 -14.88 8.61 2.56
C TYR A 15 -14.83 8.71 1.04
N TYR A 16 -15.17 9.87 0.48
CA TYR A 16 -15.03 10.08 -0.96
C TYR A 16 -13.59 9.83 -1.44
N ARG A 17 -12.59 10.37 -0.74
CA ARG A 17 -11.18 10.21 -1.15
C ARG A 17 -10.61 8.82 -0.90
N ASN A 18 -10.98 8.18 0.20
CA ASN A 18 -10.33 6.93 0.61
C ASN A 18 -11.10 5.68 0.21
N LEU A 19 -12.38 5.80 -0.08
CA LEU A 19 -13.25 4.71 -0.53
C LEU A 19 -13.83 5.00 -1.91
N GLY A 20 -14.43 6.17 -2.12
CA GLY A 20 -15.09 6.52 -3.37
C GLY A 20 -14.16 6.55 -4.58
N LEU A 21 -12.99 7.18 -4.48
CA LEU A 21 -12.01 7.19 -5.57
C LEU A 21 -11.45 5.79 -5.90
N PRO A 22 -11.03 4.95 -4.94
CA PRO A 22 -10.64 3.58 -5.24
C PRO A 22 -11.76 2.74 -5.85
N LEU A 23 -13.01 2.88 -5.40
CA LEU A 23 -14.15 2.18 -6.01
C LEU A 23 -14.47 2.69 -7.42
N LEU A 24 -14.35 3.99 -7.66
CA LEU A 24 -14.45 4.54 -9.01
C LEU A 24 -13.35 4.01 -9.92
N LEU A 25 -12.11 3.95 -9.41
CA LEU A 25 -10.99 3.35 -10.15
C LEU A 25 -11.25 1.86 -10.45
N ALA A 26 -11.81 1.11 -9.49
CA ALA A 26 -12.20 -0.28 -9.70
C ALA A 26 -13.24 -0.41 -10.82
N LEU A 27 -14.28 0.42 -10.79
CA LEU A 27 -15.31 0.45 -11.84
C LEU A 27 -14.70 0.79 -13.21
N LEU A 28 -13.83 1.80 -13.26
CA LEU A 28 -13.17 2.19 -14.50
C LEU A 28 -12.23 1.09 -15.01
N THR A 29 -11.46 0.45 -14.12
CA THR A 29 -10.60 -0.67 -14.50
C THR A 29 -11.43 -1.82 -15.08
N PHE A 30 -12.52 -2.18 -14.42
CA PHE A 30 -13.43 -3.21 -14.89
C PHE A 30 -14.05 -2.89 -16.27
N LEU A 31 -14.60 -1.68 -16.44
CA LEU A 31 -15.27 -1.30 -17.69
C LEU A 31 -14.30 -1.10 -18.86
N VAL A 32 -13.09 -0.59 -18.59
CA VAL A 32 -12.15 -0.18 -19.65
C VAL A 32 -11.16 -1.29 -19.99
N PHE A 33 -10.72 -2.10 -19.03
CA PHE A 33 -9.74 -3.15 -19.26
C PHE A 33 -10.39 -4.54 -19.30
N ASP A 34 -11.14 -4.92 -18.25
CA ASP A 34 -11.64 -6.30 -18.11
C ASP A 34 -12.79 -6.60 -19.07
N LEU A 35 -13.59 -5.60 -19.53
CA LEU A 35 -14.66 -5.77 -20.50
C LEU A 35 -14.27 -5.42 -21.94
N THR A 36 -13.01 -5.04 -22.18
CA THR A 36 -12.53 -4.71 -23.53
C THR A 36 -11.21 -5.40 -23.84
N GLU A 37 -10.76 -5.31 -25.07
CA GLU A 37 -9.48 -5.83 -25.53
C GLU A 37 -8.25 -5.01 -25.13
N LEU A 38 -8.41 -3.96 -24.30
CA LEU A 38 -7.37 -2.98 -24.05
C LEU A 38 -6.13 -3.58 -23.39
N ASP A 39 -6.31 -4.50 -22.46
CA ASP A 39 -5.19 -5.22 -21.82
C ASP A 39 -4.38 -6.04 -22.83
N ARG A 40 -5.05 -6.71 -23.78
CA ARG A 40 -4.39 -7.48 -24.84
C ARG A 40 -3.70 -6.55 -25.83
N LEU A 41 -4.36 -5.47 -26.25
CA LEU A 41 -3.76 -4.48 -27.15
C LEU A 41 -2.49 -3.89 -26.52
N PHE A 42 -2.51 -3.61 -25.21
CA PHE A 42 -1.33 -3.09 -24.52
C PHE A 42 -0.21 -4.14 -24.41
N SER A 43 -0.54 -5.39 -24.11
CA SER A 43 0.44 -6.49 -24.04
C SER A 43 1.06 -6.80 -25.40
N ASN A 44 0.28 -6.70 -26.48
CA ASN A 44 0.75 -6.92 -27.87
C ASN A 44 1.87 -5.96 -28.29
N LEU A 45 1.96 -4.76 -27.68
CA LEU A 45 3.06 -3.82 -27.93
C LEU A 45 4.43 -4.37 -27.54
N PHE A 46 4.48 -5.37 -26.66
CA PHE A 46 5.70 -5.94 -26.09
C PHE A 46 5.94 -7.40 -26.49
N PHE A 47 5.02 -8.00 -27.24
CA PHE A 47 5.12 -9.36 -27.75
C PHE A 47 5.68 -9.36 -29.17
N ASP A 48 6.67 -10.21 -29.43
CA ASP A 48 7.15 -10.47 -30.78
C ASP A 48 6.40 -11.69 -31.36
N PRO A 49 5.46 -11.48 -32.32
CA PRO A 49 4.67 -12.57 -32.86
C PRO A 49 5.48 -13.50 -33.79
N VAL A 50 6.64 -13.07 -34.30
CA VAL A 50 7.51 -13.90 -35.16
C VAL A 50 8.33 -14.86 -34.31
N ALA A 51 8.92 -14.35 -33.22
CA ALA A 51 9.67 -15.17 -32.27
C ALA A 51 8.76 -15.92 -31.28
N GLY A 52 7.49 -15.50 -31.11
CA GLY A 52 6.54 -16.11 -30.16
C GLY A 52 6.89 -15.83 -28.69
N VAL A 53 7.57 -14.72 -28.39
CA VAL A 53 8.09 -14.40 -27.06
C VAL A 53 7.88 -12.94 -26.66
N PHE A 54 8.03 -12.67 -25.38
CA PHE A 54 8.23 -11.31 -24.85
C PHE A 54 9.73 -11.06 -24.71
N PRO A 55 10.40 -10.29 -25.60
CA PRO A 55 11.86 -10.19 -25.63
C PRO A 55 12.48 -9.69 -24.32
N ILE A 56 11.78 -8.78 -23.61
CA ILE A 56 12.23 -8.27 -22.32
C ILE A 56 12.15 -9.36 -21.23
N GLY A 57 11.24 -10.34 -21.36
CA GLY A 57 11.09 -11.47 -20.46
C GLY A 57 12.31 -12.39 -20.39
N GLU A 58 13.08 -12.47 -21.46
CA GLU A 58 14.27 -13.31 -21.58
C GLU A 58 15.52 -12.66 -20.97
N SER A 59 15.47 -11.37 -20.62
CA SER A 59 16.61 -10.65 -20.06
C SER A 59 16.84 -10.97 -18.58
N HIS A 60 17.85 -11.79 -18.30
CA HIS A 60 18.26 -12.13 -16.92
C HIS A 60 18.61 -10.90 -16.07
N LEU A 61 19.22 -9.86 -16.68
CA LEU A 61 19.56 -8.63 -15.96
C LEU A 61 18.29 -7.86 -15.57
N PHE A 62 17.35 -7.73 -16.51
CA PHE A 62 16.08 -7.08 -16.26
C PHE A 62 15.28 -7.80 -15.17
N GLU A 63 15.20 -9.13 -15.25
CA GLU A 63 14.55 -9.97 -14.23
C GLU A 63 15.21 -9.79 -12.85
N LYS A 64 16.54 -9.77 -12.76
CA LYS A 64 17.27 -9.58 -11.50
C LYS A 64 16.96 -8.21 -10.88
N ILE A 65 16.96 -7.14 -11.68
CA ILE A 65 16.70 -5.78 -11.20
C ILE A 65 15.23 -5.64 -10.79
N THR A 66 14.31 -6.02 -11.65
CA THR A 66 12.88 -5.76 -11.46
C THR A 66 12.20 -6.74 -10.52
N HIS A 67 12.74 -7.96 -10.35
CA HIS A 67 12.19 -8.96 -9.46
C HIS A 67 12.87 -8.99 -8.09
N LYS A 68 14.19 -9.08 -8.06
CA LYS A 68 14.92 -9.25 -6.77
C LYS A 68 15.11 -7.90 -6.06
N TRP A 69 15.62 -6.89 -6.76
CA TRP A 69 15.93 -5.60 -6.14
C TRP A 69 14.69 -4.78 -5.82
N ALA A 70 13.68 -4.87 -6.66
CA ALA A 70 12.42 -4.19 -6.42
C ALA A 70 11.77 -4.55 -5.07
N ARG A 71 11.90 -5.81 -4.62
CA ARG A 71 11.33 -6.28 -3.36
C ARG A 71 12.07 -5.83 -2.11
N ILE A 72 13.28 -5.27 -2.24
CA ILE A 72 14.10 -4.88 -1.09
C ILE A 72 13.36 -3.90 -0.20
N ILE A 73 12.78 -2.83 -0.75
CA ILE A 73 12.13 -1.79 0.05
C ILE A 73 10.91 -2.32 0.83
N PRO A 74 9.93 -3.02 0.20
CA PRO A 74 8.81 -3.60 0.93
C PRO A 74 9.24 -4.63 1.97
N ASN A 75 10.17 -5.53 1.63
CA ASN A 75 10.65 -6.58 2.55
C ASN A 75 11.31 -5.96 3.78
N TRP A 76 12.27 -5.05 3.59
CA TRP A 76 12.92 -4.37 4.71
C TRP A 76 11.92 -3.57 5.56
N THR A 77 10.91 -2.97 4.96
CA THR A 77 9.85 -2.27 5.72
C THR A 77 9.13 -3.25 6.64
N GLY A 78 8.75 -4.42 6.14
CA GLY A 78 8.11 -5.47 6.94
C GLY A 78 9.03 -6.04 8.02
N GLU A 79 10.28 -6.37 7.66
CA GLU A 79 11.29 -6.88 8.59
C GLU A 79 11.60 -5.89 9.73
N LEU A 80 11.84 -4.62 9.39
CA LEU A 80 12.06 -3.57 10.38
C LEU A 80 10.84 -3.34 11.27
N ALA A 81 9.63 -3.48 10.74
CA ALA A 81 8.43 -3.39 11.55
C ALA A 81 8.35 -4.56 12.55
N ILE A 82 8.68 -5.79 12.14
CA ILE A 82 8.71 -6.95 13.03
C ILE A 82 9.78 -6.76 14.12
N ILE A 83 11.00 -6.40 13.74
CA ILE A 83 12.10 -6.15 14.68
C ILE A 83 11.72 -5.02 15.65
N GLY A 84 11.18 -3.91 15.13
CA GLY A 84 10.72 -2.78 15.94
C GLY A 84 9.62 -3.16 16.93
N ALA A 85 8.65 -3.98 16.49
CA ALA A 85 7.59 -4.50 17.35
C ALA A 85 8.17 -5.34 18.50
N LEU A 86 9.06 -6.29 18.20
CA LEU A 86 9.70 -7.14 19.21
C LEU A 86 10.52 -6.32 20.20
N LEU A 87 11.38 -5.43 19.71
CA LEU A 87 12.22 -4.58 20.55
C LEU A 87 11.39 -3.58 21.39
N SER A 88 10.19 -3.22 20.96
CA SER A 88 9.32 -2.30 21.69
C SER A 88 8.88 -2.81 23.06
N PHE A 89 8.96 -4.12 23.29
CA PHE A 89 8.63 -4.73 24.59
C PHE A 89 9.80 -4.66 25.61
N ILE A 90 11.01 -4.34 25.16
CA ILE A 90 12.16 -4.25 26.05
C ILE A 90 12.00 -3.11 27.07
N TRP A 91 11.49 -1.95 26.63
CA TRP A 91 11.35 -0.79 27.51
C TRP A 91 10.44 -1.06 28.73
N PRO A 92 9.18 -1.52 28.57
CA PRO A 92 8.32 -1.83 29.72
C PRO A 92 8.88 -2.96 30.60
N LEU A 93 9.63 -3.89 30.01
CA LEU A 93 10.31 -4.93 30.77
C LEU A 93 11.41 -4.35 31.68
N LEU A 94 12.23 -3.42 31.12
CA LEU A 94 13.26 -2.72 31.89
C LEU A 94 12.66 -1.87 33.02
N GLU A 95 11.55 -1.20 32.76
CA GLU A 95 10.84 -0.42 33.78
C GLU A 95 10.28 -1.32 34.90
N ARG A 96 9.71 -2.47 34.54
CA ARG A 96 9.18 -3.45 35.51
C ARG A 96 10.27 -3.97 36.46
N TYR A 97 11.49 -4.20 35.95
CA TYR A 97 12.62 -4.74 36.71
C TYR A 97 13.66 -3.67 37.09
N ARG A 98 13.23 -2.39 37.20
CA ARG A 98 14.13 -1.24 37.46
C ARG A 98 14.95 -1.36 38.77
N GLY A 99 14.50 -2.16 39.71
CA GLY A 99 15.22 -2.44 40.96
C GLY A 99 16.52 -3.21 40.76
N SER A 100 16.66 -3.98 39.70
CA SER A 100 17.83 -4.81 39.40
C SER A 100 18.96 -3.99 38.79
N ARG A 101 20.22 -4.47 38.96
CA ARG A 101 21.44 -3.75 38.51
C ARG A 101 21.49 -3.53 36.99
N LEU A 102 21.14 -4.56 36.18
CA LEU A 102 21.21 -4.50 34.72
C LEU A 102 20.17 -3.55 34.11
N PRO A 103 18.86 -3.66 34.40
CA PRO A 103 17.87 -2.69 33.94
C PRO A 103 18.21 -1.25 34.32
N ARG A 104 18.66 -1.00 35.54
CA ARG A 104 19.09 0.34 36.01
C ARG A 104 20.24 0.91 35.16
N ARG A 105 21.24 0.08 34.79
CA ARG A 105 22.35 0.51 33.93
C ARG A 105 21.86 0.86 32.52
N ILE A 106 20.98 0.04 31.91
CA ILE A 106 20.42 0.28 30.58
C ILE A 106 19.58 1.56 30.57
N ILE A 107 18.69 1.74 31.55
CA ILE A 107 17.85 2.96 31.69
C ILE A 107 18.71 4.21 31.84
N GLY A 108 19.85 4.15 32.52
CA GLY A 108 20.82 5.23 32.66
C GLY A 108 21.77 5.42 31.46
N SER A 109 21.71 4.59 30.46
CA SER A 109 22.61 4.59 29.31
C SER A 109 22.01 5.33 28.09
N ARG A 110 22.85 5.50 27.05
CA ARG A 110 22.41 6.03 25.73
C ARG A 110 21.37 5.17 25.03
N LEU A 111 21.21 3.89 25.42
CA LEU A 111 20.25 2.96 24.85
C LEU A 111 18.79 3.24 25.33
N ALA A 112 18.61 3.97 26.43
CA ALA A 112 17.28 4.27 26.97
C ALA A 112 16.40 5.00 25.96
N ARG A 113 16.92 6.04 25.31
CA ARG A 113 16.16 6.87 24.35
C ARG A 113 15.63 6.04 23.15
N PRO A 114 16.46 5.28 22.41
CA PRO A 114 15.95 4.48 21.30
C PRO A 114 14.95 3.42 21.74
N LEU A 115 15.15 2.73 22.87
CA LEU A 115 14.19 1.75 23.37
C LEU A 115 12.85 2.38 23.76
N GLN A 116 12.90 3.55 24.37
CA GLN A 116 11.69 4.33 24.68
C GLN A 116 10.96 4.77 23.42
N GLN A 117 11.67 5.20 22.38
CA GLN A 117 11.08 5.55 21.09
C GLN A 117 10.42 4.33 20.43
N LEU A 118 11.09 3.17 20.39
CA LEU A 118 10.50 1.95 19.87
C LEU A 118 9.21 1.59 20.62
N HIS A 119 9.20 1.69 21.94
CA HIS A 119 7.98 1.47 22.74
C HIS A 119 6.87 2.48 22.41
N ARG A 120 7.21 3.76 22.23
CA ARG A 120 6.26 4.82 21.86
C ARG A 120 5.59 4.56 20.51
N TYR A 121 6.33 4.05 19.53
CA TYR A 121 5.85 3.80 18.19
C TYR A 121 5.38 2.36 17.95
N ARG A 122 5.27 1.53 19.01
CA ARG A 122 4.90 0.12 18.89
C ARG A 122 3.61 -0.11 18.11
N LEU A 123 2.62 0.76 18.26
CA LEU A 123 1.34 0.67 17.56
C LEU A 123 1.52 0.77 16.03
N ASP A 124 2.49 1.59 15.58
CA ASP A 124 2.77 1.76 14.16
C ASP A 124 3.48 0.53 13.57
N PHE A 125 4.36 -0.12 14.33
CA PHE A 125 4.96 -1.39 13.91
C PHE A 125 3.90 -2.48 13.76
N PHE A 126 3.01 -2.64 14.74
CA PHE A 126 1.90 -3.61 14.63
C PHE A 126 0.96 -3.28 13.48
N PHE A 127 0.68 -2.01 13.26
CA PHE A 127 -0.11 -1.56 12.12
C PHE A 127 0.52 -2.00 10.78
N ILE A 128 1.82 -1.78 10.58
CA ILE A 128 2.52 -2.21 9.34
C ILE A 128 2.41 -3.72 9.18
N ILE A 129 2.69 -4.50 10.23
CA ILE A 129 2.65 -5.97 10.20
C ILE A 129 1.26 -6.45 9.79
N VAL A 130 0.20 -5.96 10.44
CA VAL A 130 -1.17 -6.39 10.17
C VAL A 130 -1.62 -5.92 8.78
N ALA A 131 -1.26 -4.69 8.36
CA ALA A 131 -1.59 -4.17 7.03
C ALA A 131 -0.91 -5.00 5.92
N PHE A 132 0.36 -5.37 6.09
CA PHE A 132 1.09 -6.22 5.14
C PHE A 132 0.50 -7.64 5.11
N ALA A 133 0.23 -8.22 6.26
CA ALA A 133 -0.35 -9.57 6.36
C ALA A 133 -1.75 -9.62 5.71
N LEU A 134 -2.63 -8.66 6.01
CA LEU A 134 -3.96 -8.62 5.42
C LEU A 134 -3.90 -8.38 3.91
N SER A 135 -3.09 -7.42 3.44
CA SER A 135 -2.93 -7.15 2.01
C SER A 135 -2.40 -8.37 1.26
N THR A 136 -1.37 -9.04 1.79
CA THR A 136 -0.82 -10.27 1.21
C THR A 136 -1.86 -11.40 1.21
N GLY A 137 -2.59 -11.57 2.31
CA GLY A 137 -3.65 -12.57 2.44
C GLY A 137 -4.77 -12.36 1.43
N VAL A 138 -5.25 -11.12 1.25
CA VAL A 138 -6.28 -10.77 0.25
C VAL A 138 -5.79 -11.07 -1.16
N ILE A 139 -4.57 -10.66 -1.52
CA ILE A 139 -4.01 -10.93 -2.85
C ILE A 139 -3.85 -12.45 -3.08
N HIS A 140 -3.37 -13.19 -2.08
CA HIS A 140 -3.22 -14.65 -2.18
C HIS A 140 -4.57 -15.35 -2.33
N PHE A 141 -5.55 -14.95 -1.53
CA PHE A 141 -6.92 -15.46 -1.63
C PHE A 141 -7.50 -15.24 -3.03
N LEU A 142 -7.42 -14.03 -3.56
CA LEU A 142 -7.92 -13.72 -4.89
C LEU A 142 -7.22 -14.55 -6.00
N LYS A 143 -5.89 -14.70 -5.89
CA LYS A 143 -5.13 -15.53 -6.86
C LYS A 143 -5.60 -16.98 -6.90
N SER A 144 -5.84 -17.59 -5.74
CA SER A 144 -6.29 -18.98 -5.66
C SER A 144 -7.77 -19.17 -6.07
N HIS A 145 -8.59 -18.12 -5.87
CA HIS A 145 -10.04 -18.19 -6.13
C HIS A 145 -10.45 -17.68 -7.52
N THR A 146 -9.54 -17.08 -8.28
CA THR A 146 -9.75 -16.72 -9.70
C THR A 146 -9.03 -17.64 -10.66
N SER A 147 -7.85 -18.15 -10.27
CA SER A 147 -7.03 -19.07 -11.07
C SER A 147 -6.76 -18.56 -12.49
N ILE A 148 -6.35 -17.30 -12.63
CA ILE A 148 -6.02 -16.71 -13.92
C ILE A 148 -4.57 -17.00 -14.27
N TYR A 149 -4.34 -17.47 -15.51
CA TYR A 149 -3.02 -17.66 -16.07
C TYR A 149 -2.42 -16.36 -16.57
N CYS A 150 -1.09 -16.28 -16.56
CA CYS A 150 -0.38 -15.10 -17.05
C CYS A 150 -0.37 -15.05 -18.59
N PRO A 151 -0.25 -13.89 -19.24
CA PRO A 151 -0.22 -13.79 -20.69
C PRO A 151 0.69 -14.82 -21.36
N VAL A 152 1.94 -14.93 -20.92
CA VAL A 152 2.93 -15.89 -21.48
C VAL A 152 2.52 -17.36 -21.37
N GLU A 153 1.62 -17.69 -20.45
CA GLU A 153 1.14 -19.06 -20.25
C GLU A 153 -0.06 -19.38 -21.16
N THR A 154 -0.67 -18.35 -21.77
CA THR A 154 -1.90 -18.51 -22.58
C THR A 154 -1.61 -18.78 -24.04
N THR A 155 -2.57 -19.43 -24.70
CA THR A 155 -2.52 -19.69 -26.15
C THR A 155 -2.48 -18.43 -26.99
N LEU A 156 -2.82 -17.26 -26.44
CA LEU A 156 -2.70 -15.95 -27.10
C LEU A 156 -1.23 -15.56 -27.38
N TYR A 157 -0.30 -16.07 -26.57
CA TYR A 157 1.12 -15.72 -26.59
C TYR A 157 2.04 -16.95 -26.64
N GLY A 158 1.55 -18.06 -27.25
CA GLY A 158 2.34 -19.27 -27.44
C GLY A 158 2.36 -20.25 -26.28
N GLY A 159 1.66 -19.96 -25.17
CA GLY A 159 1.47 -20.90 -24.06
C GLY A 159 0.41 -21.97 -24.34
N ALA A 160 0.11 -22.80 -23.33
CA ALA A 160 -0.81 -23.91 -23.45
C ALA A 160 -2.21 -23.65 -22.86
N GLU A 161 -2.35 -22.62 -22.04
CA GLU A 161 -3.55 -22.39 -21.24
C GLU A 161 -4.52 -21.44 -21.93
N LEU A 162 -5.82 -21.62 -21.69
CA LEU A 162 -6.83 -20.71 -22.23
C LEU A 162 -6.85 -19.39 -21.46
N HIS A 163 -6.91 -18.29 -22.21
CA HIS A 163 -7.17 -16.97 -21.62
C HIS A 163 -8.58 -16.94 -21.03
N ARG A 164 -8.70 -16.42 -19.82
CA ARG A 164 -9.97 -16.15 -19.13
C ARG A 164 -9.86 -14.89 -18.32
N GLU A 165 -10.99 -14.20 -18.17
CA GLU A 165 -11.12 -13.07 -17.28
C GLU A 165 -11.37 -13.53 -15.82
N TRP A 166 -10.92 -12.73 -14.86
CA TRP A 166 -11.00 -13.09 -13.43
C TRP A 166 -12.45 -13.34 -12.97
N PHE A 167 -13.42 -12.59 -13.48
CA PHE A 167 -14.83 -12.71 -13.11
C PHE A 167 -15.52 -13.95 -13.73
N GLU A 168 -14.97 -14.50 -14.79
CA GLU A 168 -15.49 -15.73 -15.42
C GLU A 168 -15.15 -16.97 -14.60
N ASN A 169 -14.06 -16.93 -13.83
CA ASN A 169 -13.53 -18.08 -13.11
C ASN A 169 -13.54 -17.93 -11.60
N PHE A 170 -14.08 -16.84 -11.06
CA PHE A 170 -14.10 -16.56 -9.63
C PHE A 170 -14.99 -17.52 -8.85
N THR A 171 -14.45 -18.13 -7.78
CA THR A 171 -15.19 -18.97 -6.83
C THR A 171 -14.87 -18.56 -5.40
N LEU A 172 -15.90 -18.54 -4.51
CA LEU A 172 -15.70 -18.16 -3.09
C LEU A 172 -15.29 -19.33 -2.19
N TRP A 173 -15.73 -20.56 -2.55
CA TRP A 173 -15.73 -21.67 -1.61
C TRP A 173 -14.64 -22.71 -1.87
N ARG A 174 -13.96 -22.62 -3.00
CA ARG A 174 -12.90 -23.55 -3.40
C ARG A 174 -11.86 -22.83 -4.26
N GLU A 175 -10.66 -23.40 -4.34
CA GLU A 175 -9.69 -22.94 -5.33
C GLU A 175 -10.21 -23.19 -6.75
N ALA A 176 -10.02 -22.20 -7.63
CA ALA A 176 -10.54 -22.24 -8.99
C ALA A 176 -9.67 -23.06 -9.95
N GLY A 177 -8.42 -23.37 -9.59
CA GLY A 177 -7.44 -24.08 -10.41
C GLY A 177 -6.01 -23.64 -10.13
N ALA A 178 -5.08 -23.87 -11.09
CA ALA A 178 -3.64 -23.69 -10.91
C ALA A 178 -3.12 -22.26 -11.19
N GLY A 179 -3.81 -21.48 -12.03
CA GLY A 179 -3.38 -20.11 -12.38
C GLY A 179 -3.27 -19.20 -11.15
N ARG A 180 -2.29 -18.31 -11.15
CA ARG A 180 -2.00 -17.40 -10.00
C ARG A 180 -1.63 -15.99 -10.45
N CYS A 181 -2.11 -15.55 -11.62
CA CYS A 181 -1.67 -14.28 -12.20
C CYS A 181 -2.43 -13.06 -11.68
N TRP A 182 -3.74 -13.14 -11.47
CA TRP A 182 -4.56 -12.00 -11.03
C TRP A 182 -4.86 -12.06 -9.53
N PRO A 183 -4.76 -10.93 -8.79
CA PRO A 183 -4.17 -9.63 -9.12
C PRO A 183 -2.64 -9.65 -9.12
N GLY A 184 -1.99 -8.54 -9.59
CA GLY A 184 -0.55 -8.45 -9.73
C GLY A 184 0.24 -8.51 -8.41
N GLY A 185 0.99 -9.61 -8.17
CA GLY A 185 1.71 -9.82 -6.92
C GLY A 185 2.91 -8.89 -6.70
N HIS A 186 3.64 -8.52 -7.75
CA HIS A 186 4.78 -7.59 -7.67
C HIS A 186 4.30 -6.18 -7.36
N ALA A 187 3.26 -5.72 -8.07
CA ALA A 187 2.64 -4.43 -7.81
C ALA A 187 2.09 -4.35 -6.38
N SER A 188 1.43 -5.41 -5.88
CA SER A 188 0.89 -5.45 -4.53
C SER A 188 1.98 -5.33 -3.46
N SER A 189 3.17 -5.91 -3.68
CA SER A 189 4.32 -5.77 -2.80
C SER A 189 4.74 -4.29 -2.65
N ALA A 190 4.83 -3.53 -3.75
CA ALA A 190 5.12 -2.10 -3.68
C ALA A 190 3.98 -1.30 -3.02
N PHE A 191 2.74 -1.58 -3.39
CA PHE A 191 1.57 -0.90 -2.84
C PHE A 191 1.36 -1.18 -1.35
N SER A 192 1.90 -2.28 -0.77
CA SER A 192 1.85 -2.50 0.68
C SER A 192 2.46 -1.35 1.48
N LEU A 193 3.39 -0.60 0.88
CA LEU A 193 3.96 0.63 1.46
C LEU A 193 2.93 1.74 1.70
N PHE A 194 1.67 1.64 1.21
CA PHE A 194 0.58 2.53 1.61
C PHE A 194 0.39 2.58 3.13
N ALA A 195 0.84 1.56 3.87
CA ALA A 195 0.90 1.61 5.32
C ALA A 195 1.71 2.81 5.83
N LEU A 196 2.84 3.13 5.19
CA LEU A 196 3.66 4.30 5.56
C LEU A 196 2.92 5.63 5.32
N TYR A 197 2.10 5.70 4.26
CA TYR A 197 1.25 6.88 4.03
C TYR A 197 0.25 7.08 5.17
N PHE A 198 -0.43 6.02 5.65
CA PHE A 198 -1.40 6.16 6.74
C PHE A 198 -0.72 6.55 8.06
N ILE A 199 0.49 6.07 8.33
CA ILE A 199 1.31 6.55 9.46
C ILE A 199 1.65 8.04 9.28
N ALA A 200 2.11 8.43 8.10
CA ALA A 200 2.39 9.84 7.79
C ALA A 200 1.14 10.73 7.96
N ARG A 201 -0.04 10.23 7.61
CA ARG A 201 -1.33 10.91 7.84
C ARG A 201 -1.66 11.04 9.33
N ARG A 202 -1.48 9.98 10.11
CA ARG A 202 -1.67 9.99 11.56
C ARG A 202 -0.81 11.07 12.23
N TYR A 203 0.45 11.19 11.81
CA TYR A 203 1.38 12.20 12.35
C TYR A 203 1.27 13.56 11.65
N ARG A 204 0.31 13.75 10.74
CA ARG A 204 0.06 15.01 10.02
C ARG A 204 1.30 15.50 9.25
N TRP A 205 2.11 14.58 8.75
CA TRP A 205 3.34 14.89 8.03
C TRP A 205 3.05 15.63 6.73
N GLN A 206 3.70 16.77 6.54
CA GLN A 206 3.44 17.68 5.41
C GLN A 206 3.69 17.04 4.04
N HIS A 207 4.64 16.10 3.93
CA HIS A 207 4.98 15.41 2.69
C HIS A 207 4.20 14.09 2.49
N SER A 208 3.17 13.82 3.28
CA SER A 208 2.40 12.57 3.16
C SER A 208 1.79 12.36 1.77
N ARG A 209 1.41 13.43 1.05
CA ARG A 209 0.92 13.32 -0.32
C ARG A 209 2.01 12.96 -1.32
N LEU A 210 3.22 13.51 -1.14
CA LEU A 210 4.38 13.16 -1.96
C LEU A 210 4.78 11.70 -1.72
N LEU A 211 4.74 11.23 -0.47
CA LEU A 211 4.95 9.83 -0.13
C LEU A 211 3.91 8.92 -0.84
N LEU A 212 2.63 9.30 -0.80
CA LEU A 212 1.58 8.56 -1.52
C LEU A 212 1.87 8.49 -3.02
N ALA A 213 2.20 9.63 -3.63
CA ALA A 213 2.54 9.68 -5.06
C ALA A 213 3.75 8.79 -5.38
N GLY A 214 4.81 8.84 -4.56
CA GLY A 214 5.99 8.01 -4.74
C GLY A 214 5.68 6.51 -4.64
N ILE A 215 4.87 6.09 -3.67
CA ILE A 215 4.43 4.70 -3.52
C ILE A 215 3.58 4.28 -4.74
N THR A 216 2.68 5.14 -5.19
CA THR A 216 1.83 4.86 -6.36
C THR A 216 2.69 4.67 -7.61
N VAL A 217 3.63 5.58 -7.88
CA VAL A 217 4.57 5.46 -9.00
C VAL A 217 5.40 4.17 -8.89
N LEU A 218 5.91 3.84 -7.71
CA LEU A 218 6.67 2.62 -7.49
C LEU A 218 5.84 1.37 -7.81
N GLY A 219 4.58 1.31 -7.35
CA GLY A 219 3.68 0.21 -7.64
C GLY A 219 3.34 0.08 -9.13
N LEU A 220 3.14 1.21 -9.82
CA LEU A 220 2.92 1.23 -11.27
C LEU A 220 4.17 0.75 -12.02
N VAL A 221 5.37 1.21 -11.63
CA VAL A 221 6.63 0.74 -12.21
C VAL A 221 6.78 -0.78 -12.03
N TYR A 222 6.54 -1.30 -10.80
CA TYR A 222 6.65 -2.75 -10.57
C TYR A 222 5.64 -3.55 -11.39
N GLY A 223 4.41 -3.04 -11.52
CA GLY A 223 3.39 -3.67 -12.36
C GLY A 223 3.77 -3.65 -13.83
N THR A 224 4.18 -2.49 -14.35
CA THR A 224 4.55 -2.33 -15.76
C THR A 224 5.74 -3.21 -16.15
N THR A 225 6.76 -3.36 -15.28
CA THR A 225 7.88 -4.28 -15.57
C THR A 225 7.42 -5.72 -15.80
N ARG A 226 6.34 -6.15 -15.12
CA ARG A 226 5.78 -7.49 -15.33
C ARG A 226 4.92 -7.58 -16.59
N VAL A 227 4.30 -6.48 -17.03
CA VAL A 227 3.60 -6.42 -18.32
C VAL A 227 4.61 -6.53 -19.47
N LEU A 228 5.74 -5.81 -19.41
CA LEU A 228 6.82 -5.89 -20.41
C LEU A 228 7.38 -7.32 -20.57
N GLN A 229 7.30 -8.13 -19.52
CA GLN A 229 7.76 -9.52 -19.50
C GLN A 229 6.67 -10.54 -19.89
N GLY A 230 5.43 -10.11 -20.14
CA GLY A 230 4.29 -11.00 -20.38
C GLY A 230 3.76 -11.74 -19.15
N TRP A 231 4.19 -11.36 -17.93
CA TRP A 231 3.76 -11.99 -16.69
C TRP A 231 2.47 -11.42 -16.10
N HIS A 232 2.01 -10.26 -16.54
CA HIS A 232 0.74 -9.66 -16.10
C HIS A 232 0.13 -8.81 -17.20
N TYR A 233 -1.20 -8.66 -17.17
CA TYR A 233 -1.89 -7.58 -17.85
C TYR A 233 -1.81 -6.29 -17.02
N LEU A 234 -2.06 -5.15 -17.65
CA LEU A 234 -1.96 -3.84 -16.98
C LEU A 234 -3.05 -3.68 -15.91
N SER A 235 -4.27 -4.15 -16.16
CA SER A 235 -5.38 -4.17 -15.20
C SER A 235 -5.01 -4.87 -13.89
N HIS A 236 -4.20 -5.94 -13.94
CA HIS A 236 -3.75 -6.67 -12.75
C HIS A 236 -2.98 -5.77 -11.77
N THR A 237 -2.31 -4.73 -12.30
CA THR A 237 -1.62 -3.72 -11.48
C THR A 237 -2.59 -2.80 -10.78
N PHE A 238 -3.62 -2.32 -11.49
CA PHE A 238 -4.65 -1.46 -10.90
C PHE A 238 -5.44 -2.20 -9.83
N TRP A 239 -5.88 -3.41 -10.12
CA TRP A 239 -6.57 -4.26 -9.13
C TRP A 239 -5.73 -4.50 -7.88
N ALA A 240 -4.43 -4.79 -8.05
CA ALA A 240 -3.52 -4.95 -6.92
C ALA A 240 -3.47 -3.68 -6.05
N GLY A 241 -3.34 -2.49 -6.67
CA GLY A 241 -3.34 -1.21 -5.96
C GLY A 241 -4.63 -0.95 -5.19
N ILE A 242 -5.78 -1.25 -5.80
CA ILE A 242 -7.11 -1.07 -5.20
C ILE A 242 -7.29 -1.97 -3.98
N PHE A 243 -7.01 -3.27 -4.12
CA PHE A 243 -7.18 -4.22 -3.01
C PHE A 243 -6.23 -3.93 -1.86
N VAL A 244 -4.97 -3.60 -2.14
CA VAL A 244 -4.00 -3.24 -1.11
C VAL A 244 -4.39 -1.94 -0.42
N TRP A 245 -4.86 -0.92 -1.16
CA TRP A 245 -5.38 0.31 -0.57
C TRP A 245 -6.53 0.05 0.39
N LEU A 246 -7.55 -0.68 -0.05
CA LEU A 246 -8.75 -0.98 0.75
C LEU A 246 -8.39 -1.80 2.01
N SER A 247 -7.52 -2.81 1.86
CA SER A 247 -7.03 -3.61 2.98
C SER A 247 -6.26 -2.75 4.00
N THR A 248 -5.35 -1.92 3.52
CA THR A 248 -4.55 -1.03 4.37
C THR A 248 -5.42 0.05 5.04
N LEU A 249 -6.39 0.60 4.31
CA LEU A 249 -7.37 1.55 4.86
C LEU A 249 -8.18 0.93 6.00
N LEU A 250 -8.66 -0.31 5.81
CA LEU A 250 -9.41 -1.04 6.84
C LEU A 250 -8.58 -1.17 8.12
N VAL A 251 -7.33 -1.63 7.99
CA VAL A 251 -6.42 -1.74 9.13
C VAL A 251 -6.11 -0.38 9.76
N ALA A 252 -5.92 0.67 8.94
CA ALA A 252 -5.66 2.02 9.44
C ALA A 252 -6.85 2.58 10.23
N LEU A 253 -8.07 2.30 9.79
CA LEU A 253 -9.29 2.70 10.51
C LEU A 253 -9.43 1.93 11.84
N PHE A 254 -9.06 0.66 11.86
CA PHE A 254 -9.07 -0.15 13.08
C PHE A 254 -8.03 0.34 14.10
N PHE A 255 -6.78 0.59 13.69
CA PHE A 255 -5.68 0.98 14.57
C PHE A 255 -5.75 2.44 15.03
N TYR A 256 -6.12 3.35 14.14
CA TYR A 256 -5.99 4.80 14.37
C TYR A 256 -7.32 5.53 14.47
N GLY A 257 -8.36 4.93 13.94
CA GLY A 257 -9.65 5.59 13.79
C GLY A 257 -9.65 6.70 12.72
N ARG A 258 -10.83 7.03 12.24
CA ARG A 258 -11.02 8.05 11.21
C ARG A 258 -10.51 9.44 11.64
N SER A 259 -10.79 9.84 12.89
CA SER A 259 -10.45 11.18 13.39
C SER A 259 -8.96 11.49 13.29
N ALA A 260 -8.09 10.52 13.59
CA ALA A 260 -6.63 10.69 13.49
C ALA A 260 -6.17 10.87 12.04
N LEU A 261 -6.79 10.13 11.10
CA LEU A 261 -6.42 10.14 9.68
C LEU A 261 -6.95 11.38 8.94
N GLN A 262 -8.03 11.98 9.43
CA GLN A 262 -8.74 13.09 8.80
C GLN A 262 -8.13 14.47 9.13
N GLN A 263 -7.29 14.57 10.16
CA GLN A 263 -6.72 15.84 10.61
C GLN A 263 -5.96 16.56 9.48
N PRO A 264 -6.02 17.90 9.44
CA PRO A 264 -5.28 18.69 8.46
C PRO A 264 -3.77 18.51 8.64
N ILE A 265 -3.04 18.55 7.54
CA ILE A 265 -1.57 18.47 7.53
C ILE A 265 -0.99 19.69 8.25
N ARG A 266 0.03 19.50 9.10
CA ARG A 266 0.77 20.61 9.69
C ARG A 266 1.52 21.36 8.58
N LYS A 267 1.18 22.62 8.38
CA LYS A 267 2.02 23.52 7.57
C LYS A 267 3.19 23.99 8.44
N MET A 268 4.43 23.86 7.96
CA MET A 268 5.52 24.59 8.59
C MET A 268 5.29 26.08 8.33
N VAL A 269 5.08 26.84 9.37
CA VAL A 269 5.16 28.31 9.30
C VAL A 269 6.63 28.62 9.02
N ARG A 270 6.94 29.11 7.84
CA ARG A 270 8.25 29.70 7.57
C ARG A 270 8.38 30.91 8.55
N SER A 271 9.27 30.79 9.51
CA SER A 271 9.61 31.97 10.30
C SER A 271 10.36 32.95 9.37
N ASP A 272 9.67 33.94 8.90
CA ASP A 272 10.31 35.10 8.30
C ASP A 272 11.17 35.73 9.43
N GLY A 273 12.47 35.82 9.21
CA GLY A 273 13.55 36.05 10.18
C GLY A 273 13.46 37.33 11.05
N LYS A 274 12.34 37.54 11.72
CA LYS A 274 12.18 38.52 12.81
C LYS A 274 11.35 37.83 13.92
N GLY A 275 12.01 37.56 14.97
CA GLY A 275 11.73 37.02 16.28
C GLY A 275 10.28 36.72 16.69
N THR A 276 10.19 35.68 17.51
CA THR A 276 9.03 35.10 18.22
C THR A 276 8.10 34.25 17.41
N ALA A 277 8.33 32.91 17.49
CA ALA A 277 7.39 31.89 17.04
C ALA A 277 6.18 31.85 17.99
N THR A 278 5.10 32.49 17.65
CA THR A 278 3.80 32.30 18.28
C THR A 278 3.14 31.08 17.60
N LEU A 279 2.95 30.01 18.36
CA LEU A 279 2.13 28.86 18.01
C LEU A 279 0.66 29.30 17.99
N GLU A 280 0.13 29.66 16.83
CA GLU A 280 -1.33 29.75 16.67
C GLU A 280 -1.93 28.33 16.67
N LEU A 281 -2.51 27.97 17.81
CA LEU A 281 -3.46 26.89 17.91
C LEU A 281 -4.76 27.31 17.21
N PRO A 282 -5.40 26.46 16.38
CA PRO A 282 -6.71 26.79 15.84
C PRO A 282 -7.68 26.95 17.00
N ALA A 283 -8.40 28.09 17.02
CA ALA A 283 -9.39 28.42 18.01
C ALA A 283 -10.40 27.27 18.20
N THR A 284 -10.45 26.75 19.41
CA THR A 284 -11.54 25.89 19.87
C THR A 284 -12.76 26.78 20.03
N SER A 285 -13.76 26.62 19.16
CA SER A 285 -15.07 27.22 19.36
C SER A 285 -15.75 26.52 20.54
N SER A 286 -15.58 27.08 21.72
CA SER A 286 -16.41 26.81 22.88
C SER A 286 -17.69 27.67 22.75
N SER A 287 -18.76 27.12 22.21
CA SER A 287 -20.11 27.60 22.45
C SER A 287 -20.71 26.73 23.54
N VAL A 288 -20.50 27.17 24.78
CA VAL A 288 -21.41 26.83 25.88
C VAL A 288 -22.57 27.83 25.76
N SER A 289 -23.76 27.36 25.45
CA SER A 289 -25.01 28.09 25.65
C SER A 289 -25.77 27.45 26.79
N ASN A 290 -26.13 28.31 27.72
CA ASN A 290 -27.03 28.04 28.84
C ASN A 290 -28.31 27.32 28.41
#